data_5810b764fb1aa3bcca1c56f97c0a0a4e
#
_entry.id   5810b764fb1aa3bcca1c56f97c0a0a4e
#
_cell.length_a   1.000
_cell.length_b   1.000
_cell.length_c   1.000
_cell.angle_alpha   90.00
_cell.angle_beta   90.00
_cell.angle_gamma   90.00
#
_symmetry.space_group_name_H-M   'P 1'
#
loop_
_entity.id
_entity.type
_entity.pdbx_description
1 polymer ?
#
loop_
_entity_poly.entity_id
_entity_poly.type
_entity_poly.pdbx_seq_one_letter_code
_entity_poly.pdbx_strand_id
1 'polypeptide(L)'
;MYKRQTEAWVDNDAFPELKTRVISTLVNPNILGGYLVLVISLITGLLSTSKEKMWQLVLGSGILIAGLCLLYTYSRGNWVALAVGLLLFCVCFCRRALLPLIGIGILGMWFARGAVWHRIISIFGTEDTSVALRFAYLESTLFIIKEHPWGVGWYGYQFIYPEYDFYLNNPDVIMYHCHNLLLNITAELGWHGLAVFLLLWFCII
;
A
#
# COMPACT_ATOMS: atom_id res chain seq x y z
N MET A 1 3.81 23.73 10.97
CA MET A 1 3.39 23.21 9.65
C MET A 1 3.39 21.67 9.59
N TYR A 2 4.43 20.98 10.05
CA TYR A 2 4.49 19.48 10.04
C TYR A 2 3.40 18.77 10.88
N LYS A 3 3.02 19.30 12.05
CA LYS A 3 2.00 18.67 12.91
C LYS A 3 0.61 18.54 12.25
N ARG A 4 0.17 19.56 11.50
CA ARG A 4 -1.16 19.53 10.86
C ARG A 4 -1.26 18.52 9.71
N GLN A 5 -0.16 18.23 9.01
CA GLN A 5 -0.14 17.26 7.92
C GLN A 5 -0.23 15.81 8.42
N THR A 6 0.31 15.51 9.62
CA THR A 6 0.21 14.17 10.22
C THR A 6 -1.19 13.88 10.75
N GLU A 7 -1.88 14.89 11.26
CA GLU A 7 -3.27 14.79 11.75
C GLU A 7 -4.27 14.57 10.62
N ALA A 8 -4.04 15.13 9.42
CA ALA A 8 -4.92 15.01 8.27
C ALA A 8 -5.07 13.56 7.76
N TRP A 9 -4.16 12.64 8.15
CA TRP A 9 -4.18 11.23 7.75
C TRP A 9 -4.72 10.29 8.84
N VAL A 10 -5.30 10.83 9.90
CA VAL A 10 -5.84 10.08 11.01
C VAL A 10 -7.36 10.18 11.00
N ASP A 11 -8.02 9.04 10.95
CA ASP A 11 -9.45 8.93 11.20
C ASP A 11 -9.65 8.80 12.71
N ASN A 12 -9.95 9.93 13.35
CA ASN A 12 -10.10 9.99 14.80
C ASN A 12 -11.39 9.30 15.30
N ASP A 13 -12.40 9.18 14.44
CA ASP A 13 -13.68 8.55 14.78
C ASP A 13 -13.54 7.03 14.80
N ALA A 14 -12.86 6.47 13.78
CA ALA A 14 -12.61 5.03 13.70
C ALA A 14 -11.43 4.57 14.60
N PHE A 15 -10.44 5.44 14.87
CA PHE A 15 -9.22 5.09 15.60
C PHE A 15 -8.78 6.20 16.56
N PRO A 16 -9.48 6.42 17.68
CA PRO A 16 -9.19 7.51 18.63
C PRO A 16 -7.82 7.39 19.30
N GLU A 17 -7.23 6.19 19.35
CA GLU A 17 -5.90 5.95 19.90
C GLU A 17 -4.76 6.37 18.94
N LEU A 18 -5.06 6.56 17.67
CA LEU A 18 -4.09 6.88 16.63
C LEU A 18 -3.95 8.40 16.49
N LYS A 19 -2.99 9.00 17.20
CA LYS A 19 -2.79 10.45 17.18
C LYS A 19 -2.04 10.96 15.94
N THR A 20 -1.08 10.20 15.44
CA THR A 20 -0.22 10.63 14.32
C THR A 20 0.24 9.43 13.51
N ARG A 21 0.54 9.66 12.22
CA ARG A 21 1.15 8.68 11.30
C ARG A 21 2.47 9.23 10.76
N VAL A 22 3.46 8.36 10.57
CA VAL A 22 4.73 8.76 9.96
C VAL A 22 4.56 8.96 8.46
N ILE A 23 4.96 10.11 7.94
CA ILE A 23 4.83 10.50 6.52
C ILE A 23 6.17 10.82 5.84
N SER A 24 7.21 11.19 6.60
CA SER A 24 8.50 11.66 6.08
C SER A 24 8.31 12.79 5.05
N THR A 25 9.22 12.92 4.10
CA THR A 25 9.15 13.88 2.99
C THR A 25 8.10 13.54 1.92
N LEU A 26 7.53 12.32 1.98
CA LEU A 26 6.55 11.84 0.99
C LEU A 26 5.12 12.34 1.26
N VAL A 27 4.90 13.04 2.37
CA VAL A 27 3.64 13.69 2.76
C VAL A 27 2.47 12.72 2.99
N ASN A 28 2.50 11.52 2.42
CA ASN A 28 1.45 10.51 2.53
C ASN A 28 2.00 9.23 3.17
N PRO A 29 1.42 8.73 4.29
CA PRO A 29 1.90 7.53 4.98
C PRO A 29 1.76 6.25 4.14
N ASN A 30 0.81 6.19 3.22
CA ASN A 30 0.66 5.04 2.35
C ASN A 30 1.74 5.01 1.25
N ILE A 31 2.15 6.17 0.72
CA ILE A 31 3.27 6.28 -0.23
C ILE A 31 4.58 5.93 0.47
N LEU A 32 4.81 6.46 1.67
CA LEU A 32 5.98 6.09 2.48
C LEU A 32 6.01 4.59 2.75
N GLY A 33 4.87 4.00 3.14
CA GLY A 33 4.77 2.57 3.37
C GLY A 33 5.11 1.75 2.13
N GLY A 34 4.60 2.11 0.95
CA GLY A 34 4.93 1.45 -0.32
C GLY A 34 6.43 1.55 -0.66
N TYR A 35 7.02 2.72 -0.49
CA TYR A 35 8.47 2.91 -0.65
C TYR A 35 9.28 2.01 0.30
N LEU A 36 8.90 1.93 1.58
CA LEU A 36 9.57 1.07 2.55
C LEU A 36 9.43 -0.42 2.23
N VAL A 37 8.29 -0.86 1.70
CA VAL A 37 8.10 -2.25 1.22
C VAL A 37 9.11 -2.57 0.13
N LEU A 38 9.31 -1.69 -0.85
CA LEU A 38 10.30 -1.88 -1.92
C LEU A 38 11.73 -1.92 -1.35
N VAL A 39 12.07 -1.00 -0.45
CA VAL A 39 13.40 -0.96 0.18
C VAL A 39 13.67 -2.23 1.00
N ILE A 40 12.72 -2.68 1.83
CA ILE A 40 12.86 -3.90 2.63
C ILE A 40 13.00 -5.12 1.73
N SER A 41 12.23 -5.21 0.65
CA SER A 41 12.30 -6.32 -0.31
C SER A 41 13.68 -6.38 -0.98
N LEU A 42 14.21 -5.23 -1.41
CA LEU A 42 15.56 -5.13 -2.00
C LEU A 42 16.65 -5.54 -1.00
N ILE A 43 16.60 -4.99 0.22
CA ILE A 43 17.59 -5.31 1.27
C ILE A 43 17.49 -6.81 1.63
N THR A 44 16.31 -7.41 1.65
CA THR A 44 16.13 -8.84 1.90
C THR A 44 16.79 -9.68 0.83
N GLY A 45 16.63 -9.31 -0.46
CA GLY A 45 17.32 -9.96 -1.56
C GLY A 45 18.86 -9.87 -1.41
N LEU A 46 19.40 -8.69 -1.13
CA LEU A 46 20.82 -8.48 -0.90
C LEU A 46 21.34 -9.28 0.32
N LEU A 47 20.57 -9.31 1.41
CA LEU A 47 20.91 -10.05 2.62
C LEU A 47 21.00 -11.57 2.34
N SER A 48 20.09 -12.11 1.51
CA SER A 48 20.08 -13.54 1.16
C SER A 48 21.31 -13.99 0.38
N THR A 49 21.96 -13.09 -0.35
CA THR A 49 23.16 -13.36 -1.17
C THR A 49 24.45 -12.97 -0.46
N SER A 50 24.38 -12.17 0.59
CA SER A 50 25.56 -11.68 1.32
C SER A 50 26.21 -12.79 2.13
N LYS A 51 27.54 -12.96 1.99
CA LYS A 51 28.35 -13.91 2.77
C LYS A 51 29.11 -13.27 3.92
N GLU A 52 29.30 -11.96 3.88
CA GLU A 52 30.09 -11.21 4.88
C GLU A 52 29.23 -10.85 6.08
N LYS A 53 29.67 -11.23 7.28
CA LYS A 53 28.94 -10.98 8.54
C LYS A 53 28.66 -9.49 8.80
N MET A 54 29.61 -8.60 8.43
CA MET A 54 29.44 -7.16 8.58
C MET A 54 28.28 -6.66 7.73
N TRP A 55 28.22 -7.05 6.45
CA TRP A 55 27.11 -6.69 5.57
C TRP A 55 25.78 -7.28 6.02
N GLN A 56 25.77 -8.53 6.51
CA GLN A 56 24.56 -9.13 7.08
C GLN A 56 24.04 -8.31 8.27
N LEU A 57 24.93 -7.82 9.15
CA LEU A 57 24.55 -6.98 10.28
C LEU A 57 23.97 -5.61 9.80
N VAL A 58 24.65 -4.95 8.86
CA VAL A 58 24.21 -3.66 8.30
C VAL A 58 22.85 -3.80 7.61
N LEU A 59 22.70 -4.78 6.73
CA LEU A 59 21.46 -5.02 6.00
C LEU A 59 20.32 -5.44 6.95
N GLY A 60 20.60 -6.30 7.92
CA GLY A 60 19.63 -6.72 8.94
C GLY A 60 19.15 -5.54 9.80
N SER A 61 20.07 -4.66 10.23
CA SER A 61 19.70 -3.44 10.96
C SER A 61 18.87 -2.49 10.09
N GLY A 62 19.17 -2.38 8.79
CA GLY A 62 18.40 -1.62 7.84
C GLY A 62 16.96 -2.13 7.71
N ILE A 63 16.76 -3.46 7.61
CA ILE A 63 15.43 -4.08 7.60
C ILE A 63 14.68 -3.76 8.90
N LEU A 64 15.34 -3.86 10.04
CA LEU A 64 14.71 -3.59 11.34
C LEU A 64 14.23 -2.13 11.42
N ILE A 65 15.09 -1.17 11.08
CA ILE A 65 14.75 0.26 11.12
C ILE A 65 13.62 0.58 10.13
N ALA A 66 13.72 0.10 8.89
CA ALA A 66 12.69 0.30 7.87
C ALA A 66 11.37 -0.38 8.26
N GLY A 67 11.42 -1.56 8.86
CA GLY A 67 10.26 -2.28 9.38
C GLY A 67 9.56 -1.53 10.51
N LEU A 68 10.31 -1.00 11.47
CA LEU A 68 9.75 -0.14 12.52
C LEU A 68 9.11 1.12 11.92
N CYS A 69 9.77 1.78 10.98
CA CYS A 69 9.20 2.93 10.29
C CYS A 69 7.89 2.55 9.56
N LEU A 70 7.87 1.40 8.88
CA LEU A 70 6.67 0.89 8.21
C LEU A 70 5.52 0.62 9.18
N LEU A 71 5.78 0.07 10.36
CA LEU A 71 4.77 -0.13 11.40
C LEU A 71 4.13 1.22 11.80
N TYR A 72 4.93 2.26 12.02
CA TYR A 72 4.43 3.59 12.39
C TYR A 72 3.77 4.37 11.24
N THR A 73 3.81 3.88 10.00
CA THR A 73 2.93 4.40 8.93
C THR A 73 1.47 4.04 9.15
N TYR A 74 1.18 2.99 9.92
CA TYR A 74 -0.15 2.42 10.14
C TYR A 74 -0.88 2.09 8.82
N SER A 75 -0.14 1.76 7.77
CA SER A 75 -0.68 1.42 6.46
C SER A 75 -0.89 -0.09 6.33
N ARG A 76 -2.12 -0.55 6.57
CA ARG A 76 -2.51 -1.97 6.52
C ARG A 76 -2.18 -2.63 5.19
N GLY A 77 -2.47 -1.96 4.08
CA GLY A 77 -2.18 -2.49 2.74
C GLY A 77 -0.69 -2.76 2.54
N ASN A 78 0.18 -1.89 3.05
CA ASN A 78 1.63 -2.08 2.95
C ASN A 78 2.15 -3.17 3.89
N TRP A 79 1.53 -3.36 5.06
CA TRP A 79 1.88 -4.49 5.94
C TRP A 79 1.54 -5.83 5.28
N VAL A 80 0.35 -5.93 4.67
CA VAL A 80 -0.06 -7.13 3.92
C VAL A 80 0.84 -7.35 2.71
N ALA A 81 1.15 -6.28 1.94
CA ALA A 81 2.02 -6.37 0.78
C ALA A 81 3.42 -6.87 1.15
N LEU A 82 4.01 -6.36 2.26
CA LEU A 82 5.30 -6.86 2.76
C LEU A 82 5.21 -8.32 3.18
N ALA A 83 4.19 -8.70 3.94
CA ALA A 83 4.01 -10.08 4.41
C ALA A 83 3.89 -11.06 3.23
N VAL A 84 3.06 -10.74 2.25
CA VAL A 84 2.90 -11.54 1.02
C VAL A 84 4.19 -11.60 0.22
N GLY A 85 4.87 -10.46 0.03
CA GLY A 85 6.14 -10.39 -0.70
C GLY A 85 7.25 -11.23 -0.05
N LEU A 86 7.40 -11.14 1.29
CA LEU A 86 8.36 -11.96 2.03
C LEU A 86 8.00 -13.43 2.00
N LEU A 87 6.71 -13.77 2.09
CA LEU A 87 6.23 -15.15 2.00
C LEU A 87 6.59 -15.76 0.64
N LEU A 88 6.27 -15.06 -0.46
CA LEU A 88 6.60 -15.47 -1.81
C LEU A 88 8.12 -15.61 -2.00
N PHE A 89 8.90 -14.64 -1.52
CA PHE A 89 10.36 -14.72 -1.55
C PHE A 89 10.88 -15.97 -0.83
N CYS A 90 10.37 -16.26 0.36
CA CYS A 90 10.77 -17.45 1.11
C CYS A 90 10.37 -18.76 0.40
N VAL A 91 9.17 -18.83 -0.18
CA VAL A 91 8.71 -20.00 -0.93
C VAL A 91 9.58 -20.27 -2.15
N CYS A 92 9.94 -19.22 -2.90
CA CYS A 92 10.68 -19.35 -4.14
C CYS A 92 12.19 -19.54 -3.92
N PHE A 93 12.79 -18.85 -2.97
CA PHE A 93 14.26 -18.75 -2.84
C PHE A 93 14.82 -19.29 -1.54
N CYS A 94 14.07 -19.26 -0.42
CA CYS A 94 14.61 -19.61 0.89
C CYS A 94 13.57 -20.29 1.81
N ARG A 95 13.12 -21.48 1.44
CA ARG A 95 12.08 -22.23 2.17
C ARG A 95 12.39 -22.45 3.67
N ARG A 96 13.67 -22.49 4.03
CA ARG A 96 14.10 -22.63 5.42
C ARG A 96 13.76 -21.41 6.28
N ALA A 97 13.59 -20.23 5.68
CA ALA A 97 13.21 -19.00 6.36
C ALA A 97 11.69 -18.87 6.61
N LEU A 98 10.86 -19.75 6.05
CA LEU A 98 9.40 -19.72 6.22
C LEU A 98 8.99 -19.87 7.69
N LEU A 99 9.50 -20.86 8.38
CA LEU A 99 9.16 -21.08 9.80
C LEU A 99 9.59 -19.91 10.70
N PRO A 100 10.83 -19.40 10.62
CA PRO A 100 11.21 -18.19 11.35
C PRO A 100 10.37 -16.97 11.00
N LEU A 101 10.04 -16.76 9.73
CA LEU A 101 9.21 -15.62 9.28
C LEU A 101 7.81 -15.69 9.90
N ILE A 102 7.15 -16.86 9.84
CA ILE A 102 5.84 -17.09 10.45
C ILE A 102 5.93 -16.89 11.97
N GLY A 103 6.97 -17.43 12.62
CA GLY A 103 7.20 -17.27 14.06
C GLY A 103 7.35 -15.81 14.46
N ILE A 104 8.12 -15.03 13.71
CA ILE A 104 8.27 -13.57 13.94
C ILE A 104 6.93 -12.86 13.74
N GLY A 105 6.15 -13.24 12.73
CA GLY A 105 4.81 -12.68 12.49
C GLY A 105 3.86 -12.94 13.66
N ILE A 106 3.80 -14.18 14.17
CA ILE A 106 2.97 -14.56 15.32
C ILE A 106 3.42 -13.83 16.58
N LEU A 107 4.73 -13.79 16.87
CA LEU A 107 5.29 -13.03 17.99
C LEU A 107 4.98 -11.54 17.88
N GLY A 108 5.14 -10.96 16.70
CA GLY A 108 4.80 -9.57 16.43
C GLY A 108 3.31 -9.28 16.71
N MET A 109 2.40 -10.16 16.30
CA MET A 109 0.98 -10.06 16.64
C MET A 109 0.73 -10.19 18.14
N TRP A 110 1.41 -11.12 18.82
CA TRP A 110 1.28 -11.30 20.27
C TRP A 110 1.69 -10.05 21.07
N PHE A 111 2.76 -9.38 20.64
CA PHE A 111 3.26 -8.16 21.27
C PHE A 111 2.58 -6.88 20.78
N ALA A 112 1.80 -6.96 19.70
CA ALA A 112 1.07 -5.80 19.18
C ALA A 112 -0.01 -5.39 20.20
N ARG A 113 0.04 -4.14 20.65
CA ARG A 113 -0.90 -3.56 21.62
C ARG A 113 -1.37 -2.19 21.13
N GLY A 114 -2.52 -1.71 21.69
CA GLY A 114 -3.07 -0.40 21.38
C GLY A 114 -3.39 -0.22 19.90
N ALA A 115 -3.03 0.92 19.34
CA ALA A 115 -3.36 1.29 17.96
C ALA A 115 -2.89 0.28 16.89
N VAL A 116 -1.76 -0.39 17.08
CA VAL A 116 -1.27 -1.42 16.16
C VAL A 116 -2.20 -2.62 16.14
N TRP A 117 -2.63 -3.11 17.30
CA TRP A 117 -3.56 -4.23 17.42
C TRP A 117 -4.91 -3.93 16.78
N HIS A 118 -5.50 -2.77 17.09
CA HIS A 118 -6.76 -2.33 16.47
C HIS A 118 -6.64 -2.22 14.94
N ARG A 119 -5.50 -1.75 14.43
CA ARG A 119 -5.24 -1.69 12.99
C ARG A 119 -5.09 -3.07 12.34
N ILE A 120 -4.51 -4.06 13.03
CA ILE A 120 -4.42 -5.44 12.52
C ILE A 120 -5.82 -6.06 12.43
N ILE A 121 -6.63 -5.94 13.49
CA ILE A 121 -8.00 -6.47 13.48
C ILE A 121 -8.85 -5.81 12.40
N SER A 122 -8.70 -4.51 12.18
CA SER A 122 -9.46 -3.78 11.15
C SER A 122 -9.13 -4.20 9.69
N ILE A 123 -8.08 -5.02 9.46
CA ILE A 123 -7.85 -5.64 8.14
C ILE A 123 -9.02 -6.56 7.76
N PHE A 124 -9.64 -7.19 8.75
CA PHE A 124 -10.75 -8.13 8.55
C PHE A 124 -12.13 -7.49 8.77
N GLY A 125 -12.18 -6.20 9.19
CA GLY A 125 -13.41 -5.45 9.41
C GLY A 125 -13.90 -4.78 8.13
N THR A 126 -15.23 -4.71 7.96
CA THR A 126 -15.89 -4.04 6.83
C THR A 126 -16.35 -2.61 7.15
N GLU A 127 -16.27 -2.18 8.41
CA GLU A 127 -16.78 -0.89 8.90
C GLU A 127 -15.83 0.29 8.67
N ASP A 128 -14.71 0.06 7.98
CA ASP A 128 -13.71 1.10 7.75
C ASP A 128 -14.11 1.99 6.57
N THR A 129 -14.26 3.28 6.83
CA THR A 129 -14.56 4.31 5.84
C THR A 129 -13.62 4.27 4.63
N SER A 130 -12.34 3.96 4.85
CA SER A 130 -11.33 3.82 3.78
C SER A 130 -11.60 2.64 2.84
N VAL A 131 -12.23 1.56 3.32
CA VAL A 131 -12.62 0.40 2.49
C VAL A 131 -13.87 0.74 1.70
N ALA A 132 -14.87 1.33 2.34
CA ALA A 132 -16.11 1.77 1.68
C ALA A 132 -15.83 2.77 0.56
N LEU A 133 -14.95 3.76 0.80
CA LEU A 133 -14.52 4.71 -0.22
C LEU A 133 -13.83 4.05 -1.42
N ARG A 134 -13.02 3.00 -1.20
CA ARG A 134 -12.39 2.28 -2.31
C ARG A 134 -13.41 1.52 -3.17
N PHE A 135 -14.46 0.97 -2.57
CA PHE A 135 -15.55 0.37 -3.33
C PHE A 135 -16.31 1.42 -4.14
N ALA A 136 -16.57 2.59 -3.57
CA ALA A 136 -17.18 3.70 -4.27
C ALA A 136 -16.33 4.14 -5.49
N TYR A 137 -15.02 4.32 -5.30
CA TYR A 137 -14.09 4.64 -6.39
C TYR A 137 -14.04 3.55 -7.46
N LEU A 138 -14.08 2.28 -7.05
CA LEU A 138 -14.10 1.16 -7.98
C LEU A 138 -15.36 1.21 -8.86
N GLU A 139 -16.51 1.41 -8.27
CA GLU A 139 -17.79 1.48 -8.99
C GLU A 139 -17.80 2.65 -9.99
N SER A 140 -17.50 3.87 -9.54
CA SER A 140 -17.38 5.04 -10.40
C SER A 140 -16.39 4.83 -11.55
N THR A 141 -15.22 4.19 -11.25
CA THR A 141 -14.22 3.90 -12.29
C THR A 141 -14.71 2.90 -13.32
N LEU A 142 -15.48 1.89 -12.92
CA LEU A 142 -16.08 0.95 -13.89
C LEU A 142 -17.06 1.62 -14.84
N PHE A 143 -17.81 2.62 -14.36
CA PHE A 143 -18.67 3.44 -15.24
C PHE A 143 -17.82 4.26 -16.21
N ILE A 144 -16.76 4.92 -15.74
CA ILE A 144 -15.83 5.66 -16.61
C ILE A 144 -15.26 4.74 -17.70
N ILE A 145 -14.76 3.55 -17.35
CA ILE A 145 -14.21 2.59 -18.33
C ILE A 145 -15.25 2.15 -19.35
N LYS A 146 -16.51 1.95 -18.92
CA LYS A 146 -17.59 1.55 -19.80
C LYS A 146 -17.93 2.63 -20.83
N GLU A 147 -17.94 3.89 -20.44
CA GLU A 147 -18.26 5.00 -21.33
C GLU A 147 -17.04 5.47 -22.13
N HIS A 148 -15.82 5.28 -21.60
CA HIS A 148 -14.56 5.64 -22.23
C HIS A 148 -13.65 4.43 -22.46
N PRO A 149 -13.99 3.47 -23.31
CA PRO A 149 -13.22 2.21 -23.48
C PRO A 149 -11.81 2.42 -24.06
N TRP A 150 -11.58 3.56 -24.70
CA TRP A 150 -10.27 3.98 -25.22
C TRP A 150 -9.43 4.79 -24.22
N GLY A 151 -10.00 5.04 -23.05
CA GLY A 151 -9.40 5.83 -21.99
C GLY A 151 -9.69 7.32 -22.10
N VAL A 152 -9.54 8.00 -20.95
CA VAL A 152 -9.77 9.47 -20.83
C VAL A 152 -8.49 10.30 -21.02
N GLY A 153 -7.38 9.64 -21.32
CA GLY A 153 -6.05 10.24 -21.46
C GLY A 153 -5.22 10.13 -20.18
N TRP A 154 -3.88 10.16 -20.37
CA TRP A 154 -2.93 10.14 -19.26
C TRP A 154 -3.19 11.27 -18.27
N TYR A 155 -3.31 10.93 -16.98
CA TYR A 155 -3.64 11.86 -15.90
C TYR A 155 -5.02 12.52 -16.04
N GLY A 156 -5.87 12.01 -16.95
CA GLY A 156 -7.22 12.53 -17.25
C GLY A 156 -8.27 12.15 -16.20
N TYR A 157 -7.99 11.13 -15.37
CA TYR A 157 -8.93 10.61 -14.38
C TYR A 157 -9.51 11.70 -13.47
N GLN A 158 -8.67 12.61 -12.96
CA GLN A 158 -9.07 13.69 -12.07
C GLN A 158 -10.08 14.68 -12.67
N PHE A 159 -10.11 14.81 -14.00
CA PHE A 159 -11.00 15.75 -14.67
C PHE A 159 -12.35 15.15 -14.98
N ILE A 160 -12.39 13.83 -15.21
CA ILE A 160 -13.63 13.13 -15.55
C ILE A 160 -14.34 12.58 -14.29
N TYR A 161 -13.57 12.22 -13.23
CA TYR A 161 -14.12 11.62 -12.03
C TYR A 161 -15.25 12.42 -11.37
N PRO A 162 -15.24 13.77 -11.28
CA PRO A 162 -16.33 14.54 -10.67
C PRO A 162 -17.70 14.31 -11.32
N GLU A 163 -17.76 13.92 -12.60
CA GLU A 163 -19.02 13.61 -13.31
C GLU A 163 -19.58 12.24 -12.88
N TYR A 164 -18.74 11.37 -12.30
CA TYR A 164 -19.05 10.01 -11.86
C TYR A 164 -18.94 9.82 -10.34
N ASP A 165 -18.82 10.91 -9.59
CA ASP A 165 -18.79 10.86 -8.13
C ASP A 165 -20.20 10.72 -7.56
N PHE A 166 -20.68 9.49 -7.48
CA PHE A 166 -22.03 9.18 -6.99
C PHE A 166 -22.14 9.21 -5.46
N TYR A 167 -21.03 9.24 -4.74
CA TYR A 167 -20.99 9.00 -3.30
C TYR A 167 -20.53 10.19 -2.47
N LEU A 168 -19.46 10.85 -2.88
CA LEU A 168 -18.86 11.93 -2.09
C LEU A 168 -19.50 13.27 -2.37
N ASN A 169 -19.86 13.54 -3.65
CA ASN A 169 -20.42 14.80 -4.13
C ASN A 169 -19.71 16.04 -3.53
N ASN A 170 -18.39 15.90 -3.31
CA ASN A 170 -17.57 16.95 -2.72
C ASN A 170 -16.63 17.55 -3.78
N PRO A 171 -16.98 18.71 -4.36
CA PRO A 171 -16.18 19.33 -5.42
C PRO A 171 -14.78 19.79 -4.98
N ASP A 172 -14.55 19.88 -3.67
CA ASP A 172 -13.26 20.29 -3.12
C ASP A 172 -12.24 19.14 -3.07
N VAL A 173 -12.68 17.89 -3.29
CA VAL A 173 -11.82 16.70 -3.25
C VAL A 173 -11.41 16.31 -4.66
N ILE A 174 -10.15 16.59 -5.01
CA ILE A 174 -9.60 16.16 -6.29
C ILE A 174 -9.11 14.72 -6.19
N MET A 175 -9.74 13.83 -6.96
CA MET A 175 -9.35 12.41 -7.05
C MET A 175 -8.39 12.19 -8.22
N TYR A 176 -7.12 12.01 -7.92
CA TYR A 176 -6.07 11.81 -8.93
C TYR A 176 -6.03 10.39 -9.52
N HIS A 177 -6.56 9.41 -8.80
CA HIS A 177 -6.54 7.99 -9.20
C HIS A 177 -7.57 7.17 -8.40
N CYS A 178 -8.00 6.04 -8.95
CA CYS A 178 -9.03 5.16 -8.35
C CYS A 178 -8.51 4.20 -7.25
N HIS A 179 -7.29 4.35 -6.76
CA HIS A 179 -6.66 3.46 -5.79
C HIS A 179 -6.53 1.97 -6.22
N ASN A 180 -6.64 1.70 -7.52
CA ASN A 180 -6.42 0.41 -8.13
C ASN A 180 -5.61 0.59 -9.42
N LEU A 181 -4.39 0.01 -9.47
CA LEU A 181 -3.47 0.23 -10.58
C LEU A 181 -4.05 -0.21 -11.93
N LEU A 182 -4.64 -1.41 -12.00
CA LEU A 182 -5.17 -1.94 -13.25
C LEU A 182 -6.36 -1.13 -13.76
N LEU A 183 -7.27 -0.79 -12.87
CA LEU A 183 -8.42 0.05 -13.23
C LEU A 183 -8.00 1.46 -13.62
N ASN A 184 -7.00 2.04 -12.94
CA ASN A 184 -6.50 3.36 -13.28
C ASN A 184 -5.88 3.39 -14.68
N ILE A 185 -5.03 2.39 -15.00
CA ILE A 185 -4.47 2.23 -16.34
C ILE A 185 -5.58 2.06 -17.38
N THR A 186 -6.59 1.26 -17.08
CA THR A 186 -7.71 1.03 -18.01
C THR A 186 -8.54 2.31 -18.18
N ALA A 187 -8.81 3.06 -17.11
CA ALA A 187 -9.57 4.29 -17.19
C ALA A 187 -8.82 5.39 -17.97
N GLU A 188 -7.51 5.52 -17.78
CA GLU A 188 -6.73 6.56 -18.43
C GLU A 188 -6.26 6.18 -19.85
N LEU A 189 -5.77 4.95 -20.02
CA LEU A 189 -5.16 4.50 -21.29
C LEU A 189 -6.06 3.51 -22.07
N GLY A 190 -7.25 3.20 -21.57
CA GLY A 190 -8.14 2.24 -22.22
C GLY A 190 -7.69 0.78 -22.11
N TRP A 191 -8.47 -0.12 -22.71
CA TRP A 191 -8.16 -1.55 -22.72
C TRP A 191 -6.85 -1.88 -23.43
N HIS A 192 -6.46 -1.11 -24.44
CA HIS A 192 -5.18 -1.29 -25.13
C HIS A 192 -3.99 -0.92 -24.23
N GLY A 193 -4.11 0.12 -23.40
CA GLY A 193 -3.09 0.47 -22.43
C GLY A 193 -2.91 -0.61 -21.37
N LEU A 194 -4.01 -1.19 -20.88
CA LEU A 194 -3.96 -2.34 -19.98
C LEU A 194 -3.29 -3.55 -20.63
N ALA A 195 -3.63 -3.85 -21.90
CA ALA A 195 -3.02 -4.98 -22.63
C ALA A 195 -1.50 -4.82 -22.77
N VAL A 196 -1.03 -3.62 -23.17
CA VAL A 196 0.40 -3.32 -23.26
C VAL A 196 1.08 -3.43 -21.88
N PHE A 197 0.45 -2.89 -20.84
CA PHE A 197 0.99 -3.00 -19.47
C PHE A 197 1.15 -4.44 -19.03
N LEU A 198 0.14 -5.29 -19.25
CA LEU A 198 0.19 -6.71 -18.90
C LEU A 198 1.24 -7.47 -19.72
N LEU A 199 1.36 -7.18 -21.02
CA LEU A 199 2.42 -7.76 -21.86
C LEU A 199 3.80 -7.41 -21.34
N LEU A 200 4.06 -6.14 -21.02
CA LEU A 200 5.33 -5.71 -20.43
C LEU A 200 5.60 -6.41 -19.09
N TRP A 201 4.57 -6.52 -18.25
CA TRP A 201 4.67 -7.22 -16.97
C TRP A 201 5.11 -8.69 -17.17
N PHE A 202 4.44 -9.42 -18.08
CA PHE A 202 4.79 -10.82 -18.36
C PHE A 202 6.15 -11.00 -19.05
N CYS A 203 6.65 -10.00 -19.79
CA CYS A 203 7.98 -10.05 -20.38
C CYS A 203 9.12 -9.80 -19.37
N ILE A 204 8.83 -9.18 -18.21
CA ILE A 204 9.83 -8.84 -17.19
C ILE A 204 9.92 -9.94 -16.11
N ILE A 205 8.85 -10.67 -15.86
CA ILE A 205 8.80 -11.79 -14.91
C ILE A 205 9.16 -13.11 -15.58
#